data_faf46c69c5b7e5e8e5ae9986ac8be93e
#
_entry.id   faf46c69c5b7e5e8e5ae9986ac8be93e
#
_cell.length_a   1.000
_cell.length_b   1.000
_cell.length_c   1.000
_cell.angle_alpha   90.00
_cell.angle_beta   90.00
_cell.angle_gamma   90.00
#
_symmetry.space_group_name_H-M   'P 1'
#
loop_
_entity.id
_entity.type
_entity.pdbx_description
1 polymer ?
#
loop_
_entity_poly.entity_id
_entity_poly.type
_entity_poly.pdbx_seq_one_letter_code
_entity_poly.pdbx_strand_id
1 'polypeptide(L)'
;MKYILMTLPLAAVVVASLMTAQERPNMTAAETGPARAVRVEATVKAPISEVWRVWTTSHGAEEFFAEKANIRLAIGGPYEIQFDPKDERSGTKGLKILSYAPEEMISFQWNAPPEMPEVRNGGTWVVVQMRPEGTDRTHVTVTHLGWKEGLEWDRAYVHFTRGWGDLMKRLERRFTDGPIDWNKERMMYQESRERKS
;
A
#
# COMPACT_ATOMS: atom_id res chain seq x y z
N MET A 1 85.02 -26.41 27.90
CA MET A 1 84.31 -25.74 26.81
C MET A 1 83.05 -25.14 27.42
N LYS A 2 83.02 -23.78 27.57
CA LYS A 2 81.90 -23.06 28.18
C LYS A 2 81.08 -22.47 27.03
N TYR A 3 79.78 -22.83 26.93
CA TYR A 3 78.84 -22.20 26.00
C TYR A 3 78.15 -21.02 26.68
N ILE A 4 78.38 -19.87 26.18
CA ILE A 4 77.71 -18.63 26.59
C ILE A 4 76.37 -18.53 25.80
N LEU A 5 75.24 -18.63 26.57
CA LEU A 5 73.92 -18.34 26.00
C LEU A 5 73.71 -16.82 25.95
N MET A 6 73.57 -16.33 24.75
CA MET A 6 73.28 -14.90 24.50
C MET A 6 71.74 -14.77 24.34
N THR A 7 71.12 -14.15 25.34
CA THR A 7 69.68 -13.85 25.31
C THR A 7 69.44 -12.50 24.65
N LEU A 8 68.77 -12.49 23.50
CA LEU A 8 68.25 -11.26 22.86
C LEU A 8 66.97 -10.84 23.53
N PRO A 9 66.76 -9.54 23.80
CA PRO A 9 65.47 -9.04 24.29
C PRO A 9 64.50 -8.89 23.12
N LEU A 10 63.30 -9.44 23.25
CA LEU A 10 62.15 -9.34 22.37
C LEU A 10 61.55 -7.93 22.56
N ALA A 11 61.79 -7.00 21.61
CA ALA A 11 61.14 -5.70 21.60
C ALA A 11 59.70 -5.87 21.12
N ALA A 12 58.74 -5.69 21.99
CA ALA A 12 57.32 -5.66 21.66
C ALA A 12 56.98 -4.31 20.99
N VAL A 13 56.73 -4.33 19.68
CA VAL A 13 56.19 -3.17 18.96
C VAL A 13 54.71 -3.12 19.21
N VAL A 14 54.26 -2.20 20.06
CA VAL A 14 52.81 -1.87 20.24
C VAL A 14 52.43 -0.96 19.08
N VAL A 15 51.74 -1.52 18.08
CA VAL A 15 51.09 -0.72 17.02
C VAL A 15 49.77 -0.20 17.61
N ALA A 16 49.77 1.05 18.05
CA ALA A 16 48.56 1.77 18.40
C ALA A 16 47.78 2.09 17.13
N SER A 17 46.76 1.31 16.80
CA SER A 17 45.84 1.64 15.74
C SER A 17 44.99 2.83 16.18
N LEU A 18 45.30 4.00 15.65
CA LEU A 18 44.43 5.19 15.69
C LEU A 18 43.20 4.89 14.84
N MET A 19 42.11 4.40 15.51
CA MET A 19 40.79 4.41 14.91
C MET A 19 40.33 5.86 14.82
N THR A 20 40.42 6.44 13.62
CA THR A 20 39.70 7.66 13.29
C THR A 20 38.21 7.36 13.44
N ALA A 21 37.58 8.03 14.41
CA ALA A 21 36.14 8.04 14.53
C ALA A 21 35.59 8.66 13.24
N GLN A 22 35.08 7.82 12.36
CA GLN A 22 34.36 8.25 11.16
C GLN A 22 33.08 8.90 11.67
N GLU A 23 33.00 10.23 11.61
CA GLU A 23 31.79 10.99 11.91
C GLU A 23 30.68 10.45 11.00
N ARG A 24 29.75 9.71 11.58
CA ARG A 24 28.50 9.35 10.90
C ARG A 24 27.84 10.67 10.58
N PRO A 25 27.44 10.93 9.32
CA PRO A 25 26.67 12.11 9.01
C PRO A 25 25.46 12.11 9.95
N ASN A 26 25.36 13.16 10.75
CA ASN A 26 24.19 13.40 11.60
C ASN A 26 23.00 13.62 10.66
N MET A 27 22.31 12.53 10.32
CA MET A 27 20.99 12.61 9.70
C MET A 27 20.07 13.18 10.77
N THR A 28 20.01 14.51 10.82
CA THR A 28 18.88 15.18 11.44
C THR A 28 17.65 14.58 10.77
N ALA A 29 16.94 13.72 11.51
CA ALA A 29 15.58 13.38 11.16
C ALA A 29 14.88 14.73 11.02
N ALA A 30 14.57 15.10 9.77
CA ALA A 30 13.69 16.23 9.56
C ALA A 30 12.50 15.96 10.47
N GLU A 31 12.13 16.94 11.31
CA GLU A 31 10.90 16.90 12.11
C GLU A 31 9.72 16.96 11.14
N THR A 32 9.53 15.86 10.41
CA THR A 32 8.31 15.61 9.67
C THR A 32 7.30 15.18 10.71
N GLY A 33 6.37 16.04 11.04
CA GLY A 33 5.14 15.63 11.71
C GLY A 33 4.57 14.37 11.05
N PRO A 34 3.62 13.65 11.65
CA PRO A 34 3.14 12.38 11.11
C PRO A 34 2.77 12.56 9.64
N ALA A 35 3.40 11.77 8.76
CA ALA A 35 3.20 11.87 7.33
C ALA A 35 1.70 11.82 7.02
N ARG A 36 1.20 12.78 6.25
CA ARG A 36 -0.21 12.84 5.84
C ARG A 36 -0.60 11.53 5.20
N ALA A 37 -1.66 10.89 5.69
CA ALA A 37 -2.15 9.62 5.19
C ALA A 37 -3.68 9.59 5.21
N VAL A 38 -4.31 9.01 4.19
CA VAL A 38 -5.70 8.60 4.28
C VAL A 38 -5.72 7.22 4.90
N ARG A 39 -6.44 7.05 6.00
CA ARG A 39 -6.61 5.77 6.68
C ARG A 39 -8.09 5.48 6.85
N VAL A 40 -8.50 4.28 6.43
CA VAL A 40 -9.84 3.75 6.62
C VAL A 40 -9.77 2.31 7.08
N GLU A 41 -10.78 1.87 7.82
CA GLU A 41 -10.82 0.55 8.43
C GLU A 41 -12.21 -0.07 8.28
N ALA A 42 -12.25 -1.40 8.22
CA ALA A 42 -13.47 -2.18 8.28
C ALA A 42 -13.20 -3.54 8.93
N THR A 43 -14.21 -4.10 9.58
CA THR A 43 -14.16 -5.49 10.02
C THR A 43 -15.21 -6.30 9.26
N VAL A 44 -14.76 -7.28 8.50
CA VAL A 44 -15.60 -8.13 7.66
C VAL A 44 -15.82 -9.50 8.28
N LYS A 45 -17.00 -10.12 8.03
CA LYS A 45 -17.35 -11.45 8.50
C LYS A 45 -16.84 -12.51 7.53
N ALA A 46 -15.51 -12.70 7.52
CA ALA A 46 -14.85 -13.70 6.72
C ALA A 46 -13.50 -14.07 7.32
N PRO A 47 -13.01 -15.31 7.15
CA PRO A 47 -11.66 -15.68 7.51
C PRO A 47 -10.63 -14.91 6.68
N ILE A 48 -9.46 -14.70 7.23
CA ILE A 48 -8.40 -13.87 6.62
C ILE A 48 -7.98 -14.38 5.23
N SER A 49 -7.99 -15.68 5.01
CA SER A 49 -7.68 -16.28 3.71
C SER A 49 -8.62 -15.82 2.58
N GLU A 50 -9.93 -15.68 2.88
CA GLU A 50 -10.90 -15.18 1.92
C GLU A 50 -10.74 -13.68 1.68
N VAL A 51 -10.47 -12.90 2.72
CA VAL A 51 -10.17 -11.47 2.60
C VAL A 51 -8.90 -11.26 1.80
N TRP A 52 -7.86 -12.04 2.07
CA TRP A 52 -6.62 -12.05 1.30
C TRP A 52 -6.88 -12.34 -0.19
N ARG A 53 -7.66 -13.39 -0.49
CA ARG A 53 -8.01 -13.76 -1.86
C ARG A 53 -8.64 -12.61 -2.64
N VAL A 54 -9.61 -11.90 -2.05
CA VAL A 54 -10.31 -10.83 -2.77
C VAL A 54 -9.42 -9.60 -3.02
N TRP A 55 -8.40 -9.37 -2.22
CA TRP A 55 -7.44 -8.28 -2.45
C TRP A 55 -6.30 -8.64 -3.39
N THR A 56 -5.99 -9.93 -3.59
CA THR A 56 -4.76 -10.37 -4.24
C THR A 56 -4.96 -11.14 -5.55
N THR A 57 -6.20 -11.35 -5.95
CA THR A 57 -6.54 -11.99 -7.23
C THR A 57 -7.42 -11.09 -8.09
N SER A 58 -7.31 -11.19 -9.43
CA SER A 58 -8.17 -10.45 -10.36
C SER A 58 -9.64 -10.71 -10.10
N HIS A 59 -10.03 -11.99 -10.08
CA HIS A 59 -11.42 -12.38 -9.80
C HIS A 59 -11.91 -11.88 -8.44
N GLY A 60 -11.08 -11.98 -7.40
CA GLY A 60 -11.44 -11.48 -6.08
C GLY A 60 -11.67 -9.96 -6.05
N ALA A 61 -10.82 -9.18 -6.72
CA ALA A 61 -10.99 -7.73 -6.82
C ALA A 61 -12.25 -7.36 -7.63
N GLU A 62 -12.61 -8.13 -8.63
CA GLU A 62 -13.84 -7.94 -9.41
C GLU A 62 -15.12 -8.18 -8.58
N GLU A 63 -15.02 -8.87 -7.47
CA GLU A 63 -16.16 -9.10 -6.58
C GLU A 63 -16.56 -7.88 -5.73
N PHE A 64 -15.66 -6.87 -5.56
CA PHE A 64 -15.95 -5.70 -4.69
C PHE A 64 -15.27 -4.39 -5.10
N PHE A 65 -14.10 -4.44 -5.76
CA PHE A 65 -13.30 -3.26 -6.00
C PHE A 65 -13.73 -2.54 -7.29
N ALA A 66 -13.75 -3.26 -8.39
CA ALA A 66 -14.14 -2.74 -9.69
C ALA A 66 -14.57 -3.86 -10.63
N GLU A 67 -15.19 -3.47 -11.75
CA GLU A 67 -15.72 -4.41 -12.75
C GLU A 67 -14.65 -5.26 -13.44
N LYS A 68 -13.42 -4.73 -13.58
CA LYS A 68 -12.28 -5.47 -14.13
C LYS A 68 -11.01 -5.20 -13.34
N ALA A 69 -10.23 -6.25 -13.16
CA ALA A 69 -8.94 -6.20 -12.54
C ALA A 69 -7.92 -7.09 -13.26
N ASN A 70 -6.64 -6.69 -13.21
CA ASN A 70 -5.51 -7.51 -13.64
C ASN A 70 -4.49 -7.51 -12.51
N ILE A 71 -4.52 -8.55 -11.70
CA ILE A 71 -3.65 -8.71 -10.53
C ILE A 71 -2.85 -9.99 -10.70
N ARG A 72 -1.53 -9.88 -10.61
CA ARG A 72 -0.63 -11.02 -10.50
C ARG A 72 0.24 -10.84 -9.27
N LEU A 73 -0.02 -11.65 -8.25
CA LEU A 73 0.64 -11.56 -6.95
C LEU A 73 2.13 -11.94 -7.07
N ALA A 74 2.94 -10.93 -7.36
CA ALA A 74 4.39 -10.96 -7.39
C ALA A 74 4.91 -9.54 -7.20
N ILE A 75 6.07 -9.35 -6.56
CA ILE A 75 6.73 -8.03 -6.48
C ILE A 75 6.98 -7.54 -7.93
N GLY A 76 6.56 -6.31 -8.23
CA GLY A 76 6.59 -5.75 -9.58
C GLY A 76 5.52 -6.30 -10.54
N GLY A 77 4.67 -7.24 -10.09
CA GLY A 77 3.52 -7.72 -10.85
C GLY A 77 2.42 -6.65 -10.97
N PRO A 78 1.54 -6.74 -11.98
CA PRO A 78 0.47 -5.77 -12.16
C PRO A 78 -0.50 -5.77 -10.96
N TYR A 79 -0.95 -4.56 -10.59
CA TYR A 79 -2.11 -4.31 -9.72
C TYR A 79 -2.97 -3.26 -10.41
N GLU A 80 -3.71 -3.71 -11.41
CA GLU A 80 -4.49 -2.85 -12.29
C GLU A 80 -5.97 -3.02 -12.02
N ILE A 81 -6.62 -1.92 -11.68
CA ILE A 81 -8.05 -1.83 -11.39
C ILE A 81 -8.67 -0.91 -12.43
N GLN A 82 -9.72 -1.33 -13.11
CA GLN A 82 -10.42 -0.55 -14.11
C GLN A 82 -11.85 -0.24 -13.64
N PHE A 83 -12.10 1.04 -13.35
CA PHE A 83 -13.38 1.50 -12.81
C PHE A 83 -14.46 1.71 -13.87
N ASP A 84 -14.07 2.11 -15.08
CA ASP A 84 -14.96 2.21 -16.23
C ASP A 84 -14.38 1.41 -17.41
N PRO A 85 -15.02 0.29 -17.79
CA PRO A 85 -14.55 -0.51 -18.92
C PRO A 85 -14.55 0.22 -20.27
N LYS A 86 -15.25 1.35 -20.39
CA LYS A 86 -15.34 2.17 -21.60
C LYS A 86 -14.30 3.29 -21.66
N ASP A 87 -13.66 3.63 -20.54
CA ASP A 87 -12.59 4.62 -20.48
C ASP A 87 -11.31 4.00 -19.89
N GLU A 88 -10.37 3.64 -20.74
CA GLU A 88 -9.09 3.05 -20.33
C GLU A 88 -8.27 3.94 -19.38
N ARG A 89 -8.55 5.25 -19.32
CA ARG A 89 -7.89 6.19 -18.42
C ARG A 89 -8.46 6.11 -17.00
N SER A 90 -9.67 5.55 -16.87
CA SER A 90 -10.38 5.37 -15.60
C SER A 90 -9.84 4.14 -14.86
N GLY A 91 -8.58 4.20 -14.40
CA GLY A 91 -8.01 3.09 -13.68
C GLY A 91 -6.51 3.23 -13.39
N THR A 92 -5.95 2.12 -12.94
CA THR A 92 -4.57 2.04 -12.46
C THR A 92 -3.66 1.25 -13.42
N LYS A 93 -3.89 1.38 -14.73
CA LYS A 93 -3.12 0.69 -15.78
C LYS A 93 -1.61 0.96 -15.62
N GLY A 94 -0.81 -0.10 -15.65
CA GLY A 94 0.65 -0.04 -15.49
C GLY A 94 1.15 0.00 -14.04
N LEU A 95 0.26 0.10 -13.05
CA LEU A 95 0.64 0.12 -11.65
C LEU A 95 0.96 -1.29 -11.11
N LYS A 96 1.80 -1.33 -10.08
CA LYS A 96 2.48 -2.56 -9.67
C LYS A 96 2.36 -2.81 -8.17
N ILE A 97 2.43 -4.09 -7.81
CA ILE A 97 2.64 -4.53 -6.43
C ILE A 97 4.05 -4.15 -5.99
N LEU A 98 4.16 -3.52 -4.83
CA LEU A 98 5.42 -3.09 -4.22
C LEU A 98 5.97 -4.14 -3.26
N SER A 99 5.10 -4.67 -2.38
CA SER A 99 5.44 -5.73 -1.43
C SER A 99 4.21 -6.47 -0.96
N TYR A 100 4.39 -7.66 -0.40
CA TYR A 100 3.32 -8.38 0.29
C TYR A 100 3.90 -9.38 1.31
N ALA A 101 3.11 -9.66 2.34
CA ALA A 101 3.25 -10.77 3.26
C ALA A 101 1.90 -11.52 3.27
N PRO A 102 1.87 -12.83 2.90
CA PRO A 102 0.61 -13.56 2.76
C PRO A 102 -0.26 -13.47 4.01
N GLU A 103 -1.54 -13.15 3.80
CA GLU A 103 -2.56 -13.00 4.84
C GLU A 103 -2.28 -11.92 5.90
N GLU A 104 -1.25 -11.08 5.70
CA GLU A 104 -0.91 -9.98 6.60
C GLU A 104 -1.02 -8.63 5.92
N MET A 105 -0.38 -8.46 4.75
CA MET A 105 -0.38 -7.18 4.05
C MET A 105 -0.07 -7.30 2.57
N ILE A 106 -0.59 -6.34 1.81
CA ILE A 106 -0.16 -6.06 0.44
C ILE A 106 0.02 -4.57 0.25
N SER A 107 1.04 -4.14 -0.47
CA SER A 107 1.20 -2.76 -0.89
C SER A 107 1.36 -2.66 -2.41
N PHE A 108 0.79 -1.59 -2.98
CA PHE A 108 0.79 -1.37 -4.41
C PHE A 108 0.79 0.12 -4.74
N GLN A 109 1.31 0.46 -5.92
CA GLN A 109 1.26 1.81 -6.45
C GLN A 109 -0.19 2.25 -6.65
N TRP A 110 -0.43 3.56 -6.50
CA TRP A 110 -1.73 4.14 -6.76
C TRP A 110 -1.60 5.46 -7.52
N ASN A 111 -2.64 5.81 -8.28
CA ASN A 111 -2.72 7.06 -9.01
C ASN A 111 -4.08 7.73 -8.80
N ALA A 112 -4.19 8.98 -9.25
CA ALA A 112 -5.43 9.75 -9.23
C ALA A 112 -6.16 9.69 -10.60
N PRO A 113 -7.45 10.10 -10.64
CA PRO A 113 -8.16 10.33 -11.89
C PRO A 113 -7.42 11.28 -12.84
N PRO A 114 -7.65 11.21 -14.16
CA PRO A 114 -6.98 12.06 -15.16
C PRO A 114 -7.11 13.56 -14.90
N GLU A 115 -8.18 13.99 -14.23
CA GLU A 115 -8.48 15.39 -13.87
C GLU A 115 -7.57 15.93 -12.74
N MET A 116 -6.74 15.08 -12.16
CA MET A 116 -5.77 15.41 -11.10
C MET A 116 -4.35 14.99 -11.53
N PRO A 117 -3.77 15.64 -12.55
CA PRO A 117 -2.51 15.20 -13.17
C PRO A 117 -1.29 15.30 -12.26
N GLU A 118 -1.23 16.26 -11.33
CA GLU A 118 -0.11 16.37 -10.39
C GLU A 118 -0.08 15.17 -9.45
N VAL A 119 -1.24 14.79 -8.90
CA VAL A 119 -1.35 13.63 -8.01
C VAL A 119 -1.18 12.33 -8.79
N ARG A 120 -1.77 12.24 -10.00
CA ARG A 120 -1.67 11.08 -10.88
C ARG A 120 -0.22 10.72 -11.19
N ASN A 121 0.62 11.72 -11.42
CA ASN A 121 2.05 11.55 -11.70
C ASN A 121 2.92 11.64 -10.44
N GLY A 122 2.32 11.88 -9.29
CA GLY A 122 3.02 12.18 -8.04
C GLY A 122 3.58 10.98 -7.31
N GLY A 123 3.16 9.76 -7.65
CA GLY A 123 3.71 8.53 -7.09
C GLY A 123 3.16 8.21 -5.68
N THR A 124 1.84 8.09 -5.54
CA THR A 124 1.21 7.61 -4.30
C THR A 124 1.19 6.08 -4.25
N TRP A 125 1.00 5.53 -3.06
CA TRP A 125 0.87 4.08 -2.87
C TRP A 125 -0.09 3.75 -1.73
N VAL A 126 -0.58 2.52 -1.74
CA VAL A 126 -1.52 2.00 -0.75
C VAL A 126 -0.91 0.81 -0.04
N VAL A 127 -1.17 0.73 1.25
CA VAL A 127 -0.88 -0.44 2.09
C VAL A 127 -2.21 -0.95 2.63
N VAL A 128 -2.52 -2.21 2.36
CA VAL A 128 -3.66 -2.92 2.94
C VAL A 128 -3.11 -3.90 3.96
N GLN A 129 -3.52 -3.74 5.20
CA GLN A 129 -3.15 -4.65 6.29
C GLN A 129 -4.38 -5.44 6.73
N MET A 130 -4.17 -6.69 7.08
CA MET A 130 -5.22 -7.61 7.49
C MET A 130 -4.83 -8.26 8.82
N ARG A 131 -5.79 -8.38 9.72
CA ARG A 131 -5.58 -9.01 11.01
C ARG A 131 -6.81 -9.86 11.35
N PRO A 132 -6.63 -11.13 11.71
CA PRO A 132 -7.76 -11.96 12.12
C PRO A 132 -8.35 -11.48 13.43
N GLU A 133 -9.68 -11.47 13.52
CA GLU A 133 -10.45 -11.27 14.76
C GLU A 133 -11.26 -12.55 15.03
N GLY A 134 -10.62 -13.56 15.62
CA GLY A 134 -11.17 -14.90 15.72
C GLY A 134 -10.97 -15.69 14.44
N THR A 135 -11.86 -16.66 14.18
CA THR A 135 -11.75 -17.59 13.04
C THR A 135 -12.55 -17.15 11.82
N ASP A 136 -13.53 -16.29 12.01
CA ASP A 136 -14.56 -15.95 11.01
C ASP A 136 -14.69 -14.45 10.72
N ARG A 137 -13.76 -13.65 11.28
CA ARG A 137 -13.73 -12.19 11.08
C ARG A 137 -12.31 -11.71 10.79
N THR A 138 -12.21 -10.68 9.98
CA THR A 138 -10.94 -10.03 9.64
C THR A 138 -11.09 -8.52 9.73
N HIS A 139 -10.19 -7.89 10.47
CA HIS A 139 -10.01 -6.44 10.47
C HIS A 139 -9.08 -6.05 9.32
N VAL A 140 -9.53 -5.11 8.50
CA VAL A 140 -8.80 -4.59 7.33
C VAL A 140 -8.53 -3.11 7.54
N THR A 141 -7.27 -2.70 7.37
CA THR A 141 -6.86 -1.30 7.37
C THR A 141 -6.28 -0.95 6.01
N VAL A 142 -6.80 0.08 5.37
CA VAL A 142 -6.23 0.67 4.14
C VAL A 142 -5.57 1.99 4.50
N THR A 143 -4.29 2.12 4.17
CA THR A 143 -3.51 3.34 4.36
C THR A 143 -2.97 3.80 3.01
N HIS A 144 -3.40 4.99 2.55
CA HIS A 144 -2.94 5.61 1.31
C HIS A 144 -1.92 6.70 1.64
N LEU A 145 -0.76 6.62 1.08
CA LEU A 145 0.46 7.36 1.42
C LEU A 145 1.04 8.07 0.18
N GLY A 146 2.08 8.90 0.42
CA GLY A 146 2.77 9.65 -0.64
C GLY A 146 2.16 11.00 -0.94
N TRP A 147 1.37 11.54 -0.02
CA TRP A 147 0.71 12.84 -0.15
C TRP A 147 1.72 13.99 -0.08
N LYS A 148 1.52 14.97 -0.94
CA LYS A 148 2.28 16.23 -0.97
C LYS A 148 1.37 17.39 -0.59
N GLU A 149 1.95 18.58 -0.50
CA GLU A 149 1.21 19.83 -0.30
C GLU A 149 0.72 20.41 -1.64
N GLY A 150 -0.38 21.16 -1.62
CA GLY A 150 -0.93 21.85 -2.77
C GLY A 150 -2.43 21.63 -2.96
N LEU A 151 -3.07 22.55 -3.67
CA LEU A 151 -4.54 22.56 -3.85
C LEU A 151 -5.07 21.30 -4.55
N GLU A 152 -4.36 20.75 -5.54
CA GLU A 152 -4.78 19.51 -6.18
C GLU A 152 -4.62 18.33 -5.22
N TRP A 153 -3.54 18.29 -4.44
CA TRP A 153 -3.30 17.28 -3.41
C TRP A 153 -4.36 17.29 -2.32
N ASP A 154 -4.83 18.49 -1.90
CA ASP A 154 -5.90 18.62 -0.92
C ASP A 154 -7.24 18.10 -1.46
N ARG A 155 -7.57 18.45 -2.70
CA ARG A 155 -8.78 17.93 -3.37
C ARG A 155 -8.73 16.41 -3.53
N ALA A 156 -7.58 15.88 -3.95
CA ALA A 156 -7.36 14.45 -4.07
C ALA A 156 -7.46 13.74 -2.71
N TYR A 157 -6.93 14.32 -1.65
CA TYR A 157 -7.02 13.76 -0.30
C TYR A 157 -8.49 13.57 0.12
N VAL A 158 -9.32 14.59 -0.08
CA VAL A 158 -10.77 14.51 0.20
C VAL A 158 -11.45 13.46 -0.69
N HIS A 159 -11.11 13.43 -1.99
CA HIS A 159 -11.64 12.45 -2.94
C HIS A 159 -11.33 11.01 -2.48
N PHE A 160 -10.09 10.71 -2.15
CA PHE A 160 -9.68 9.37 -1.73
C PHE A 160 -10.15 8.99 -0.34
N THR A 161 -10.31 9.94 0.59
CA THR A 161 -10.92 9.67 1.90
C THR A 161 -12.33 9.11 1.72
N ARG A 162 -13.13 9.69 0.83
CA ARG A 162 -14.47 9.19 0.50
C ARG A 162 -14.41 7.87 -0.27
N GLY A 163 -13.57 7.80 -1.32
CA GLY A 163 -13.47 6.63 -2.19
C GLY A 163 -13.05 5.36 -1.44
N TRP A 164 -12.05 5.47 -0.56
CA TRP A 164 -11.65 4.34 0.29
C TRP A 164 -12.70 3.97 1.32
N GLY A 165 -13.40 4.94 1.90
CA GLY A 165 -14.52 4.67 2.79
C GLY A 165 -15.67 3.92 2.11
N ASP A 166 -16.00 4.30 0.87
CA ASP A 166 -17.03 3.61 0.09
C ASP A 166 -16.57 2.21 -0.36
N LEU A 167 -15.28 2.05 -0.64
CA LEU A 167 -14.70 0.74 -0.93
C LEU A 167 -14.80 -0.21 0.28
N MET A 168 -14.53 0.28 1.50
CA MET A 168 -14.68 -0.54 2.70
C MET A 168 -16.13 -1.02 2.89
N LYS A 169 -17.14 -0.16 2.64
CA LYS A 169 -18.56 -0.55 2.67
C LYS A 169 -18.87 -1.62 1.60
N ARG A 170 -18.28 -1.53 0.40
CA ARG A 170 -18.42 -2.57 -0.62
C ARG A 170 -17.78 -3.89 -0.19
N LEU A 171 -16.62 -3.83 0.44
CA LEU A 171 -15.95 -5.02 0.99
C LEU A 171 -16.84 -5.70 2.06
N GLU A 172 -17.45 -4.94 2.97
CA GLU A 172 -18.40 -5.47 3.95
C GLU A 172 -19.61 -6.12 3.26
N ARG A 173 -20.22 -5.42 2.29
CA ARG A 173 -21.33 -5.96 1.49
C ARG A 173 -20.95 -7.24 0.75
N ARG A 174 -19.75 -7.30 0.17
CA ARG A 174 -19.26 -8.51 -0.49
C ARG A 174 -19.33 -9.73 0.41
N PHE A 175 -19.04 -9.59 1.70
CA PHE A 175 -19.02 -10.69 2.66
C PHE A 175 -20.35 -10.91 3.40
N THR A 176 -21.35 -10.02 3.23
CA THR A 176 -22.71 -10.20 3.74
C THR A 176 -23.69 -10.61 2.65
N ASP A 177 -23.60 -10.00 1.47
CA ASP A 177 -24.60 -10.08 0.41
C ASP A 177 -24.10 -10.86 -0.82
N GLY A 178 -22.79 -11.19 -0.86
CA GLY A 178 -22.13 -11.82 -2.00
C GLY A 178 -21.44 -10.81 -2.93
N PRO A 179 -20.89 -11.28 -4.08
CA PRO A 179 -20.22 -10.43 -5.06
C PRO A 179 -21.10 -9.27 -5.54
N ILE A 180 -20.47 -8.11 -5.80
CA ILE A 180 -21.16 -6.93 -6.29
C ILE A 180 -21.69 -7.15 -7.71
N ASP A 181 -22.97 -6.88 -7.92
CA ASP A 181 -23.57 -6.80 -9.26
C ASP A 181 -23.27 -5.40 -9.86
N TRP A 182 -22.26 -5.34 -10.70
CA TRP A 182 -21.81 -4.08 -11.31
C TRP A 182 -22.85 -3.46 -12.25
N ASN A 183 -23.77 -4.24 -12.84
CA ASN A 183 -24.86 -3.70 -13.63
C ASN A 183 -25.83 -2.93 -12.74
N LYS A 184 -26.20 -3.51 -11.62
CA LYS A 184 -27.06 -2.87 -10.62
C LYS A 184 -26.40 -1.63 -10.02
N GLU A 185 -25.12 -1.68 -9.68
CA GLU A 185 -24.36 -0.53 -9.16
C GLU A 185 -24.37 0.65 -10.17
N ARG A 186 -24.15 0.38 -11.46
CA ARG A 186 -24.20 1.42 -12.50
C ARG A 186 -25.58 2.04 -12.62
N MET A 187 -26.64 1.26 -12.62
CA MET A 187 -28.03 1.76 -12.69
C MET A 187 -28.33 2.67 -11.50
N MET A 188 -28.00 2.23 -10.27
CA MET A 188 -28.20 3.02 -9.06
C MET A 188 -27.40 4.34 -9.08
N TYR A 189 -26.17 4.32 -9.62
CA TYR A 189 -25.36 5.51 -9.77
C TYR A 189 -25.99 6.51 -10.76
N GLN A 190 -26.50 6.05 -11.91
CA GLN A 190 -27.16 6.89 -12.92
C GLN A 190 -28.42 7.54 -12.34
N GLU A 191 -29.30 6.76 -11.71
CA GLU A 191 -30.51 7.26 -11.06
C GLU A 191 -30.20 8.30 -9.94
N SER A 192 -29.11 8.11 -9.22
CA SER A 192 -28.69 9.06 -8.18
C SER A 192 -28.23 10.40 -8.73
N ARG A 193 -27.66 10.41 -9.95
CA ARG A 193 -27.26 11.64 -10.65
C ARG A 193 -28.46 12.39 -11.21
N GLU A 194 -29.41 11.69 -11.82
CA GLU A 194 -30.64 12.28 -12.37
C GLU A 194 -31.49 12.95 -11.29
N ARG A 195 -31.50 12.40 -10.07
CA ARG A 195 -32.21 13.02 -8.92
C ARG A 195 -31.53 14.28 -8.36
N LYS A 196 -30.30 14.58 -8.73
CA LYS A 196 -29.52 15.74 -8.25
C LYS A 196 -29.38 16.84 -9.30
N SER A 197 -29.80 16.59 -10.56
CA SER A 197 -29.85 17.55 -11.66
C SER A 197 -31.21 18.24 -11.71
#